data_9f277bc46c1cb946aa85d4b4b3637c4a
#
_entry.id   9f277bc46c1cb946aa85d4b4b3637c4a
#
_cell.length_a   1.000
_cell.length_b   1.000
_cell.length_c   1.000
_cell.angle_alpha   90.00
_cell.angle_beta   90.00
_cell.angle_gamma   90.00
#
_symmetry.space_group_name_H-M   'P 1'
#
loop_
_entity.id
_entity.type
_entity.pdbx_description
1 polymer ?
#
loop_
_entity_poly.entity_id
_entity_poly.type
_entity_poly.pdbx_seq_one_letter_code
_entity_poly.pdbx_strand_id
1 'polypeptide(L)'
;NAAVSNLWREGVFFTVMLIFTLLFKTAVEHNRLKIFNTANKFRHYSIGLITGIAPIVLTVLPLFIIRTLRFSGINRSGNTLIWLAAIFMNTLATELLLRGYLFRLYRKYYGFAPVTVIITLLFLSMNPGIFKGGIIYAANMLLGNFVLCLLAEYTRSVLAPFAAHFVYNALSSLVFGSLSLFDEKPYLLKLTLSGNRLLSGGDMKLEGCIIMLICQSLLCVFFILRLKKRGHNMRRA
;
A
#
# COMPACT_ATOMS: atom_id res chain seq x y z
N ASN A 1 -8.96 11.93 23.00
CA ASN A 1 -8.39 10.61 22.72
C ASN A 1 -7.83 10.63 21.28
N ALA A 2 -6.50 10.46 21.14
CA ALA A 2 -5.79 10.55 19.86
C ALA A 2 -6.37 9.60 18.79
N ALA A 3 -6.81 8.40 19.17
CA ALA A 3 -7.42 7.45 18.24
C ALA A 3 -8.72 7.99 17.62
N VAL A 4 -9.59 8.59 18.44
CA VAL A 4 -10.85 9.17 17.96
C VAL A 4 -10.62 10.38 17.07
N SER A 5 -9.66 11.25 17.45
CA SER A 5 -9.29 12.41 16.64
C SER A 5 -8.74 11.99 15.26
N ASN A 6 -7.90 10.96 15.21
CA ASN A 6 -7.39 10.43 13.96
C ASN A 6 -8.49 9.75 13.13
N LEU A 7 -9.37 8.97 13.75
CA LEU A 7 -10.52 8.38 13.04
C LEU A 7 -11.41 9.45 12.42
N TRP A 8 -11.68 10.54 13.14
CA TRP A 8 -12.45 11.68 12.63
C TRP A 8 -11.75 12.34 11.42
N ARG A 9 -10.44 12.61 11.53
CA ARG A 9 -9.64 13.18 10.43
C ARG A 9 -9.69 12.29 9.18
N GLU A 10 -9.47 11.00 9.35
CA GLU A 10 -9.52 10.04 8.24
C GLU A 10 -10.94 9.86 7.69
N GLY A 11 -11.97 9.95 8.52
CA GLY A 11 -13.37 9.96 8.11
C GLY A 11 -13.72 11.16 7.23
N VAL A 12 -13.26 12.37 7.62
CA VAL A 12 -13.42 13.58 6.81
C VAL A 12 -12.67 13.44 5.49
N PHE A 13 -11.39 13.01 5.53
CA PHE A 13 -10.60 12.77 4.33
C PHE A 13 -11.28 11.77 3.38
N PHE A 14 -11.74 10.64 3.91
CA PHE A 14 -12.48 9.63 3.14
C PHE A 14 -13.74 10.20 2.51
N THR A 15 -14.54 10.95 3.28
CA THR A 15 -15.79 11.54 2.80
C THR A 15 -15.54 12.53 1.66
N VAL A 16 -14.56 13.42 1.81
CA VAL A 16 -14.17 14.38 0.77
C VAL A 16 -13.71 13.65 -0.49
N MET A 17 -12.83 12.66 -0.37
CA MET A 17 -12.33 11.89 -1.51
C MET A 17 -13.43 11.07 -2.19
N LEU A 18 -14.36 10.51 -1.42
CA LEU A 18 -15.51 9.79 -1.96
C LEU A 18 -16.44 10.71 -2.73
N ILE A 19 -16.82 11.86 -2.17
CA ILE A 19 -17.65 12.86 -2.83
C ILE A 19 -16.98 13.31 -4.13
N PHE A 20 -15.69 13.67 -4.07
CA PHE A 20 -14.92 14.07 -5.25
C PHE A 20 -14.94 12.98 -6.33
N THR A 21 -14.63 11.73 -5.95
CA THR A 21 -14.63 10.58 -6.88
C THR A 21 -16.02 10.37 -7.52
N LEU A 22 -17.10 10.48 -6.73
CA LEU A 22 -18.46 10.31 -7.22
C LEU A 22 -18.89 11.47 -8.13
N LEU A 23 -18.61 12.71 -7.75
CA LEU A 23 -18.93 13.89 -8.57
C LEU A 23 -18.23 13.82 -9.94
N PHE A 24 -16.93 13.52 -9.96
CA PHE A 24 -16.20 13.41 -11.24
C PHE A 24 -16.67 12.22 -12.07
N LYS A 25 -16.97 11.09 -11.43
CA LYS A 25 -17.53 9.91 -12.12
C LYS A 25 -18.89 10.23 -12.75
N THR A 26 -19.74 11.00 -12.09
CA THR A 26 -21.11 11.33 -12.59
C THR A 26 -21.07 12.50 -13.57
N ALA A 27 -20.43 13.61 -13.21
CA ALA A 27 -20.46 14.85 -13.97
C ALA A 27 -19.53 14.81 -15.20
N VAL A 28 -18.35 14.20 -15.10
CA VAL A 28 -17.36 14.18 -16.18
C VAL A 28 -17.42 12.89 -16.98
N GLU A 29 -17.52 11.74 -16.32
CA GLU A 29 -17.49 10.42 -16.98
C GLU A 29 -18.88 9.86 -17.28
N HIS A 30 -19.96 10.57 -16.91
CA HIS A 30 -21.34 10.14 -17.11
C HIS A 30 -21.59 8.66 -16.73
N ASN A 31 -21.03 8.23 -15.58
CA ASN A 31 -21.09 6.86 -15.06
C ASN A 31 -20.47 5.76 -15.95
N ARG A 32 -19.67 6.10 -16.96
CA ARG A 32 -19.00 5.12 -17.86
C ARG A 32 -17.91 4.32 -17.17
N LEU A 33 -17.32 4.83 -16.08
CA LEU A 33 -16.31 4.12 -15.30
C LEU A 33 -16.93 3.16 -14.29
N LYS A 34 -16.68 1.87 -14.48
CA LYS A 34 -17.12 0.81 -13.55
C LYS A 34 -16.01 0.56 -12.51
N ILE A 35 -15.99 1.32 -11.40
CA ILE A 35 -14.95 1.24 -10.37
C ILE A 35 -14.94 -0.13 -9.67
N PHE A 36 -16.13 -0.67 -9.36
CA PHE A 36 -16.30 -1.90 -8.58
C PHE A 36 -16.71 -3.13 -9.39
N ASN A 37 -16.88 -3.01 -10.72
CA ASN A 37 -17.31 -4.15 -11.51
C ASN A 37 -16.14 -5.11 -11.73
N THR A 38 -16.11 -6.17 -10.94
CA THR A 38 -15.05 -7.17 -10.95
C THR A 38 -15.67 -8.56 -10.82
N ALA A 39 -15.53 -9.37 -11.86
CA ALA A 39 -15.71 -10.81 -11.75
C ALA A 39 -14.64 -11.37 -10.79
N ASN A 40 -14.96 -12.43 -10.02
CA ASN A 40 -14.01 -13.09 -9.11
C ASN A 40 -13.46 -12.20 -7.98
N LYS A 41 -14.33 -11.45 -7.28
CA LYS A 41 -13.96 -10.56 -6.17
C LYS A 41 -13.08 -11.23 -5.11
N PHE A 42 -13.42 -12.45 -4.72
CA PHE A 42 -12.66 -13.23 -3.74
C PHE A 42 -11.21 -13.48 -4.19
N ARG A 43 -11.02 -13.91 -5.45
CA ARG A 43 -9.68 -14.14 -6.01
C ARG A 43 -8.84 -12.84 -6.02
N HIS A 44 -9.42 -11.71 -6.41
CA HIS A 44 -8.70 -10.44 -6.45
C HIS A 44 -8.34 -9.95 -5.05
N TYR A 45 -9.25 -10.12 -4.08
CA TYR A 45 -8.98 -9.81 -2.70
C TYR A 45 -7.85 -10.68 -2.13
N SER A 46 -7.88 -11.99 -2.36
CA SER A 46 -6.83 -12.93 -1.91
C SER A 46 -5.46 -12.63 -2.52
N ILE A 47 -5.41 -12.31 -3.84
CA ILE A 47 -4.16 -11.89 -4.49
C ILE A 47 -3.62 -10.62 -3.79
N GLY A 48 -4.48 -9.65 -3.49
CA GLY A 48 -4.12 -8.45 -2.75
C GLY A 48 -3.54 -8.76 -1.38
N LEU A 49 -4.25 -9.56 -0.57
CA LEU A 49 -3.78 -9.95 0.76
C LEU A 49 -2.39 -10.60 0.73
N ILE A 50 -2.20 -11.58 -0.16
CA ILE A 50 -0.90 -12.26 -0.31
C ILE A 50 0.19 -11.25 -0.71
N THR A 51 -0.11 -10.36 -1.67
CA THR A 51 0.85 -9.34 -2.14
C THR A 51 1.23 -8.36 -1.04
N GLY A 52 0.31 -7.97 -0.15
CA GLY A 52 0.59 -7.06 0.96
C GLY A 52 1.31 -7.72 2.13
N ILE A 53 1.03 -9.00 2.42
CA ILE A 53 1.66 -9.74 3.51
C ILE A 53 3.07 -10.20 3.14
N ALA A 54 3.26 -10.65 1.90
CA ALA A 54 4.52 -11.28 1.46
C ALA A 54 5.78 -10.44 1.73
N PRO A 55 5.87 -9.14 1.40
CA PRO A 55 7.08 -8.36 1.64
C PRO A 55 7.39 -8.22 3.14
N ILE A 56 6.38 -8.16 4.00
CA ILE A 56 6.55 -8.09 5.45
C ILE A 56 7.14 -9.41 5.97
N VAL A 57 6.51 -10.53 5.65
CA VAL A 57 6.94 -11.85 6.11
C VAL A 57 8.35 -12.17 5.61
N LEU A 58 8.60 -11.93 4.31
CA LEU A 58 9.91 -12.16 3.69
C LEU A 58 11.01 -11.21 4.20
N THR A 59 10.66 -10.10 4.84
CA THR A 59 11.61 -9.22 5.51
C THR A 59 11.81 -9.62 6.97
N VAL A 60 10.73 -9.87 7.70
CA VAL A 60 10.77 -10.17 9.14
C VAL A 60 11.48 -11.51 9.42
N LEU A 61 11.18 -12.56 8.65
CA LEU A 61 11.75 -13.90 8.87
C LEU A 61 13.28 -13.92 8.78
N PRO A 62 13.94 -13.43 7.70
CA PRO A 62 15.40 -13.39 7.65
C PRO A 62 16.00 -12.53 8.76
N LEU A 63 15.45 -11.35 9.04
CA LEU A 63 15.93 -10.47 10.11
C LEU A 63 15.85 -11.12 11.48
N PHE A 64 14.84 -11.94 11.73
CA PHE A 64 14.70 -12.71 12.96
C PHE A 64 15.74 -13.83 13.03
N ILE A 65 15.96 -14.59 11.94
CA ILE A 65 16.95 -15.68 11.87
C ILE A 65 18.37 -15.17 12.13
N ILE A 66 18.75 -14.05 11.50
CA ILE A 66 20.09 -13.44 11.69
C ILE A 66 20.20 -12.59 12.96
N ARG A 67 19.15 -12.61 13.81
CA ARG A 67 19.09 -11.90 15.11
C ARG A 67 19.23 -10.38 15.04
N THR A 68 19.09 -9.78 13.86
CA THR A 68 19.00 -8.32 13.68
C THR A 68 17.68 -7.78 14.25
N LEU A 69 16.60 -8.57 14.13
CA LEU A 69 15.31 -8.29 14.74
C LEU A 69 15.10 -9.21 15.93
N ARG A 70 14.76 -8.61 17.08
CA ARG A 70 14.47 -9.33 18.31
C ARG A 70 13.10 -8.92 18.85
N PHE A 71 12.36 -9.91 19.29
CA PHE A 71 11.12 -9.70 20.03
C PHE A 71 11.42 -9.44 21.50
N SER A 72 10.92 -8.33 22.05
CA SER A 72 11.16 -7.93 23.46
C SER A 72 9.89 -7.89 24.30
N GLY A 73 8.73 -8.11 23.72
CA GLY A 73 7.48 -8.17 24.46
C GLY A 73 6.26 -7.69 23.66
N ILE A 74 5.12 -7.66 24.34
CA ILE A 74 3.84 -7.20 23.77
C ILE A 74 3.43 -5.90 24.47
N ASN A 75 3.01 -4.91 23.68
CA ASN A 75 2.35 -3.71 24.20
C ASN A 75 0.85 -3.99 24.41
N ARG A 76 0.32 -3.60 25.55
CA ARG A 76 -1.14 -3.51 25.71
C ARG A 76 -1.61 -2.26 24.96
N SER A 77 -2.21 -2.45 23.81
CA SER A 77 -2.71 -1.39 22.96
C SER A 77 -4.20 -1.20 23.22
N GLY A 78 -4.58 -0.05 23.75
CA GLY A 78 -5.97 0.39 23.77
C GLY A 78 -6.43 0.89 22.40
N ASN A 79 -7.74 0.78 22.13
CA ASN A 79 -8.37 1.35 20.91
C ASN A 79 -7.85 0.81 19.56
N THR A 80 -7.26 -0.39 19.51
CA THR A 80 -6.71 -0.99 18.29
C THR A 80 -7.74 -1.04 17.17
N LEU A 81 -9.02 -1.31 17.46
CA LEU A 81 -10.09 -1.34 16.46
C LEU A 81 -10.36 0.04 15.88
N ILE A 82 -10.26 1.10 16.68
CA ILE A 82 -10.43 2.49 16.20
C ILE A 82 -9.29 2.85 15.24
N TRP A 83 -8.06 2.50 15.60
CA TRP A 83 -6.90 2.69 14.73
C TRP A 83 -6.99 1.88 13.43
N LEU A 84 -7.46 0.64 13.51
CA LEU A 84 -7.70 -0.20 12.33
C LEU A 84 -8.75 0.41 11.39
N ALA A 85 -9.83 0.96 11.96
CA ALA A 85 -10.86 1.67 11.20
C ALA A 85 -10.29 2.95 10.52
N ALA A 86 -9.45 3.71 11.21
CA ALA A 86 -8.78 4.88 10.62
C ALA A 86 -7.86 4.48 9.44
N ILE A 87 -7.06 3.43 9.59
CA ILE A 87 -6.21 2.88 8.51
C ILE A 87 -7.08 2.39 7.34
N PHE A 88 -8.20 1.73 7.63
CA PHE A 88 -9.13 1.27 6.60
C PHE A 88 -9.68 2.44 5.78
N MET A 89 -10.18 3.48 6.43
CA MET A 89 -10.72 4.68 5.77
C MET A 89 -9.66 5.40 4.94
N ASN A 90 -8.47 5.63 5.50
CA ASN A 90 -7.35 6.25 4.79
C ASN A 90 -6.97 5.48 3.52
N THR A 91 -6.76 4.16 3.68
CA THR A 91 -6.37 3.29 2.57
C THR A 91 -7.47 3.21 1.51
N LEU A 92 -8.73 3.09 1.92
CA LEU A 92 -9.86 3.01 0.99
C LEU A 92 -10.01 4.30 0.20
N ALA A 93 -9.92 5.48 0.85
CA ALA A 93 -9.94 6.78 0.19
C ALA A 93 -8.84 6.90 -0.87
N THR A 94 -7.61 6.58 -0.48
CA THR A 94 -6.44 6.64 -1.35
C THR A 94 -6.57 5.72 -2.56
N GLU A 95 -6.96 4.46 -2.34
CA GLU A 95 -7.09 3.48 -3.44
C GLU A 95 -8.28 3.75 -4.34
N LEU A 96 -9.40 4.23 -3.82
CA LEU A 96 -10.54 4.65 -4.63
C LEU A 96 -10.17 5.80 -5.56
N LEU A 97 -9.49 6.81 -5.04
CA LEU A 97 -9.06 7.95 -5.84
C LEU A 97 -7.98 7.54 -6.86
N LEU A 98 -6.87 6.97 -6.38
CA LEU A 98 -5.70 6.74 -7.22
C LEU A 98 -5.92 5.58 -8.21
N ARG A 99 -6.38 4.40 -7.76
CA ARG A 99 -6.49 3.19 -8.61
C ARG A 99 -7.92 2.92 -9.06
N GLY A 100 -8.91 3.32 -8.27
CA GLY A 100 -10.31 3.19 -8.62
C GLY A 100 -10.73 4.15 -9.72
N TYR A 101 -10.33 5.42 -9.61
CA TYR A 101 -10.74 6.47 -10.52
C TYR A 101 -9.61 6.94 -11.45
N LEU A 102 -8.59 7.62 -10.94
CA LEU A 102 -7.58 8.30 -11.77
C LEU A 102 -6.77 7.34 -12.66
N PHE A 103 -6.28 6.23 -12.09
CA PHE A 103 -5.55 5.23 -12.87
C PHE A 103 -6.40 4.71 -14.03
N ARG A 104 -7.66 4.38 -13.80
CA ARG A 104 -8.57 3.87 -14.84
C ARG A 104 -8.94 4.92 -15.85
N LEU A 105 -9.15 6.17 -15.43
CA LEU A 105 -9.43 7.29 -16.31
C LEU A 105 -8.28 7.52 -17.29
N TYR A 106 -7.07 7.72 -16.76
CA TYR A 106 -5.90 7.97 -17.62
C TYR A 106 -5.51 6.76 -18.46
N ARG A 107 -5.75 5.53 -17.94
CA ARG A 107 -5.43 4.29 -18.65
C ARG A 107 -6.25 4.08 -19.92
N LYS A 108 -7.37 4.77 -20.08
CA LYS A 108 -8.16 4.77 -21.32
C LYS A 108 -7.41 5.50 -22.46
N TYR A 109 -6.66 6.54 -22.12
CA TYR A 109 -6.06 7.45 -23.09
C TYR A 109 -4.55 7.25 -23.23
N TYR A 110 -3.91 6.74 -22.19
CA TYR A 110 -2.46 6.63 -22.12
C TYR A 110 -2.01 5.20 -21.85
N GLY A 111 -0.73 4.90 -22.19
CA GLY A 111 -0.09 3.65 -21.83
C GLY A 111 0.10 3.46 -20.32
N PHE A 112 0.49 2.26 -19.92
CA PHE A 112 0.72 1.93 -18.50
C PHE A 112 1.80 2.81 -17.85
N ALA A 113 2.93 3.04 -18.55
CA ALA A 113 4.06 3.78 -17.98
C ALA A 113 3.72 5.24 -17.65
N PRO A 114 3.17 6.08 -18.58
CA PRO A 114 2.83 7.46 -18.23
C PRO A 114 1.76 7.55 -17.13
N VAL A 115 0.78 6.66 -17.12
CA VAL A 115 -0.23 6.62 -16.05
C VAL A 115 0.39 6.32 -14.69
N THR A 116 1.32 5.37 -14.63
CA THR A 116 2.03 5.04 -13.40
C THR A 116 2.86 6.21 -12.89
N VAL A 117 3.49 6.97 -13.78
CA VAL A 117 4.23 8.21 -13.41
C VAL A 117 3.27 9.23 -12.79
N ILE A 118 2.12 9.51 -13.42
CA ILE A 118 1.12 10.45 -12.90
C ILE A 118 0.66 10.02 -11.49
N ILE A 119 0.29 8.75 -11.34
CA ILE A 119 -0.17 8.21 -10.04
C ILE A 119 0.95 8.28 -8.99
N THR A 120 2.21 8.06 -9.38
CA THR A 120 3.35 8.17 -8.46
C THR A 120 3.60 9.61 -8.03
N LEU A 121 3.48 10.59 -8.92
CA LEU A 121 3.58 12.01 -8.57
C LEU A 121 2.46 12.44 -7.61
N LEU A 122 1.23 11.98 -7.83
CA LEU A 122 0.12 12.21 -6.91
C LEU A 122 0.36 11.55 -5.55
N PHE A 123 0.85 10.30 -5.55
CA PHE A 123 1.22 9.62 -4.31
C PHE A 123 2.30 10.38 -3.53
N LEU A 124 3.32 10.91 -4.20
CA LEU A 124 4.36 11.74 -3.58
C LEU A 124 3.79 13.03 -2.98
N SER A 125 2.87 13.69 -3.67
CA SER A 125 2.22 14.91 -3.15
C SER A 125 1.41 14.66 -1.88
N MET A 126 0.82 13.46 -1.76
CA MET A 126 0.09 13.04 -0.56
C MET A 126 1.01 12.59 0.60
N ASN A 127 2.30 12.35 0.31
CA ASN A 127 3.29 11.84 1.27
C ASN A 127 4.57 12.71 1.28
N PRO A 128 4.51 14.00 1.63
CA PRO A 128 5.64 14.93 1.50
C PRO A 128 6.84 14.56 2.37
N GLY A 129 6.65 13.75 3.42
CA GLY A 129 7.70 13.26 4.31
C GLY A 129 8.53 12.09 3.79
N ILE A 130 8.21 11.55 2.61
CA ILE A 130 8.80 10.29 2.11
C ILE A 130 10.35 10.34 2.01
N PHE A 131 10.92 11.47 1.65
CA PHE A 131 12.36 11.63 1.51
C PHE A 131 13.09 11.89 2.85
N LYS A 132 12.36 12.25 3.91
CA LYS A 132 12.93 12.43 5.26
C LYS A 132 13.42 11.12 5.87
N GLY A 133 12.86 9.99 5.45
CA GLY A 133 13.25 8.65 5.88
C GLY A 133 14.52 8.09 5.23
N GLY A 134 15.13 8.84 4.32
CA GLY A 134 16.32 8.42 3.56
C GLY A 134 15.97 7.67 2.27
N ILE A 135 17.01 7.42 1.46
CA ILE A 135 16.84 6.94 0.09
C ILE A 135 16.21 5.53 0.00
N ILE A 136 16.57 4.63 0.90
CA ILE A 136 16.04 3.24 0.93
C ILE A 136 14.55 3.26 1.30
N TYR A 137 14.19 4.05 2.31
CA TYR A 137 12.80 4.25 2.69
C TYR A 137 11.98 4.84 1.52
N ALA A 138 12.47 5.89 0.88
CA ALA A 138 11.80 6.51 -0.26
C ALA A 138 11.65 5.51 -1.42
N ALA A 139 12.69 4.74 -1.74
CA ALA A 139 12.66 3.71 -2.77
C ALA A 139 11.64 2.60 -2.44
N ASN A 140 11.56 2.16 -1.18
CA ASN A 140 10.57 1.19 -0.72
C ASN A 140 9.14 1.71 -0.89
N MET A 141 8.87 2.95 -0.50
CA MET A 141 7.55 3.56 -0.64
C MET A 141 7.14 3.72 -2.12
N LEU A 142 8.09 4.11 -2.98
CA LEU A 142 7.84 4.22 -4.43
C LEU A 142 7.62 2.86 -5.09
N LEU A 143 8.42 1.85 -4.76
CA LEU A 143 8.22 0.48 -5.25
C LEU A 143 6.91 -0.11 -4.76
N GLY A 144 6.54 0.12 -3.50
CA GLY A 144 5.23 -0.28 -2.97
C GLY A 144 4.09 0.34 -3.77
N ASN A 145 4.15 1.65 -4.04
CA ASN A 145 3.19 2.33 -4.91
C ASN A 145 3.16 1.73 -6.32
N PHE A 146 4.33 1.40 -6.89
CA PHE A 146 4.44 0.76 -8.20
C PHE A 146 3.84 -0.65 -8.21
N VAL A 147 4.07 -1.47 -7.19
CA VAL A 147 3.43 -2.79 -7.00
C VAL A 147 1.90 -2.66 -7.03
N LEU A 148 1.35 -1.65 -6.33
CA LEU A 148 -0.10 -1.42 -6.32
C LEU A 148 -0.63 -1.03 -7.72
N CYS A 149 0.12 -0.25 -8.52
CA CYS A 149 -0.24 0.05 -9.90
C CYS A 149 -0.20 -1.21 -10.80
N LEU A 150 0.84 -2.03 -10.66
CA LEU A 150 0.95 -3.32 -11.36
C LEU A 150 -0.18 -4.27 -10.99
N LEU A 151 -0.56 -4.30 -9.72
CA LEU A 151 -1.65 -5.12 -9.20
C LEU A 151 -3.01 -4.66 -9.74
N ALA A 152 -3.25 -3.34 -9.82
CA ALA A 152 -4.43 -2.76 -10.45
C ALA A 152 -4.52 -3.12 -11.94
N GLU A 153 -3.42 -3.03 -12.68
CA GLU A 153 -3.35 -3.43 -14.10
C GLU A 153 -3.56 -4.93 -14.27
N TYR A 154 -2.92 -5.76 -13.43
CA TYR A 154 -3.00 -7.21 -13.50
C TYR A 154 -4.41 -7.74 -13.20
N THR A 155 -5.06 -7.20 -12.17
CA THR A 155 -6.40 -7.67 -11.74
C THR A 155 -7.54 -6.91 -12.41
N ARG A 156 -7.27 -5.74 -12.96
CA ARG A 156 -8.29 -4.77 -13.42
C ARG A 156 -9.34 -4.48 -12.34
N SER A 157 -8.94 -4.50 -11.10
CA SER A 157 -9.78 -4.35 -9.91
C SER A 157 -9.14 -3.42 -8.91
N VAL A 158 -9.92 -2.57 -8.25
CA VAL A 158 -9.47 -1.78 -7.09
C VAL A 158 -9.37 -2.61 -5.82
N LEU A 159 -10.07 -3.76 -5.76
CA LEU A 159 -10.08 -4.61 -4.56
C LEU A 159 -8.71 -5.21 -4.25
N ALA A 160 -7.93 -5.55 -5.27
CA ALA A 160 -6.62 -6.16 -5.06
C ALA A 160 -5.59 -5.15 -4.50
N PRO A 161 -5.35 -3.97 -5.11
CA PRO A 161 -4.46 -2.98 -4.51
C PRO A 161 -4.98 -2.47 -3.16
N PHE A 162 -6.30 -2.31 -2.96
CA PHE A 162 -6.86 -1.97 -1.67
C PHE A 162 -6.52 -3.02 -0.60
N ALA A 163 -6.76 -4.31 -0.86
CA ALA A 163 -6.46 -5.37 0.10
C ALA A 163 -4.95 -5.44 0.42
N ALA A 164 -4.09 -5.29 -0.60
CA ALA A 164 -2.64 -5.27 -0.41
C ALA A 164 -2.19 -4.09 0.45
N HIS A 165 -2.62 -2.89 0.11
CA HIS A 165 -2.27 -1.66 0.81
C HIS A 165 -2.80 -1.64 2.24
N PHE A 166 -4.07 -2.05 2.44
CA PHE A 166 -4.68 -2.09 3.77
C PHE A 166 -3.97 -3.07 4.70
N VAL A 167 -3.75 -4.33 4.26
CA VAL A 167 -3.09 -5.32 5.12
C VAL A 167 -1.63 -4.95 5.39
N TYR A 168 -0.92 -4.41 4.40
CA TYR A 168 0.43 -3.90 4.59
C TYR A 168 0.46 -2.80 5.66
N ASN A 169 -0.37 -1.76 5.52
CA ASN A 169 -0.46 -0.66 6.47
C ASN A 169 -0.87 -1.13 7.87
N ALA A 170 -1.85 -2.03 7.98
CA ALA A 170 -2.31 -2.55 9.25
C ALA A 170 -1.21 -3.35 9.98
N LEU A 171 -0.53 -4.25 9.28
CA LEU A 171 0.55 -5.05 9.86
C LEU A 171 1.76 -4.20 10.20
N SER A 172 2.28 -3.42 9.25
CA SER A 172 3.46 -2.57 9.47
C SER A 172 3.24 -1.56 10.58
N SER A 173 2.06 -1.02 10.68
CA SER A 173 1.71 0.05 11.61
C SER A 173 1.29 -0.47 12.98
N LEU A 174 0.24 -1.32 13.04
CA LEU A 174 -0.36 -1.74 14.32
C LEU A 174 0.31 -2.98 14.92
N VAL A 175 0.88 -3.86 14.10
CA VAL A 175 1.55 -5.05 14.61
C VAL A 175 3.01 -4.77 14.88
N PHE A 176 3.74 -4.32 13.86
CA PHE A 176 5.21 -4.16 13.93
C PHE A 176 5.68 -2.77 14.35
N GLY A 177 4.81 -1.76 14.31
CA GLY A 177 5.14 -0.38 14.66
C GLY A 177 6.28 0.20 13.82
N SER A 178 6.41 -0.22 12.56
CA SER A 178 7.45 0.23 11.65
C SER A 178 6.99 1.40 10.78
N LEU A 179 5.78 1.34 10.23
CA LEU A 179 5.22 2.42 9.44
C LEU A 179 4.56 3.48 10.33
N SER A 180 4.99 4.72 10.22
CA SER A 180 4.41 5.84 10.95
C SER A 180 3.36 6.54 10.11
N LEU A 181 2.13 5.98 10.09
CA LEU A 181 0.98 6.61 9.44
C LEU A 181 0.40 7.76 10.27
N PHE A 182 0.47 7.62 11.60
CA PHE A 182 -0.07 8.58 12.56
C PHE A 182 0.93 8.78 13.67
N ASP A 183 1.00 9.98 14.23
CA ASP A 183 1.72 10.23 15.45
C ASP A 183 1.03 9.51 16.62
N GLU A 184 1.78 9.06 17.62
CA GLU A 184 1.27 8.45 18.86
C GLU A 184 0.42 7.18 18.73
N LYS A 185 0.47 6.47 17.59
CA LYS A 185 -0.28 5.21 17.49
C LYS A 185 0.38 4.09 18.32
N PRO A 186 -0.43 3.26 18.99
CA PRO A 186 0.08 2.06 19.64
C PRO A 186 0.39 0.98 18.60
N TYR A 187 1.37 0.13 18.91
CA TYR A 187 1.69 -1.07 18.14
C TYR A 187 1.80 -2.28 19.08
N LEU A 188 1.50 -3.47 18.55
CA LEU A 188 1.35 -4.67 19.36
C LEU A 188 2.69 -5.25 19.80
N LEU A 189 3.62 -5.45 18.86
CA LEU A 189 4.89 -6.13 19.10
C LEU A 189 6.02 -5.15 19.43
N LYS A 190 6.64 -5.30 20.60
CA LYS A 190 7.89 -4.60 20.93
C LYS A 190 9.03 -5.27 20.19
N LEU A 191 9.49 -4.65 19.12
CA LEU A 191 10.59 -5.13 18.29
C LEU A 191 11.79 -4.21 18.47
N THR A 192 12.94 -4.84 18.70
CA THR A 192 14.23 -4.16 18.69
C THR A 192 14.97 -4.56 17.42
N LEU A 193 15.33 -3.59 16.61
CA LEU A 193 16.19 -3.77 15.44
C LEU A 193 17.58 -3.24 15.77
N SER A 194 18.61 -4.06 15.57
CA SER A 194 19.98 -3.74 15.93
C SER A 194 20.95 -4.16 14.81
N GLY A 195 22.17 -3.62 14.85
CA GLY A 195 23.21 -3.92 13.88
C GLY A 195 23.27 -2.96 12.69
N ASN A 196 23.67 -3.44 11.53
CA ASN A 196 23.89 -2.62 10.34
C ASN A 196 22.61 -1.89 9.92
N ARG A 197 22.71 -0.56 9.72
CA ARG A 197 21.59 0.32 9.35
C ARG A 197 20.87 -0.09 8.06
N LEU A 198 21.57 -0.70 7.10
CA LEU A 198 20.97 -1.22 5.86
C LEU A 198 20.02 -2.39 6.13
N LEU A 199 20.31 -3.20 7.14
CA LEU A 199 19.47 -4.35 7.52
C LEU A 199 18.40 -3.96 8.54
N SER A 200 18.77 -3.16 9.53
CA SER A 200 17.83 -2.71 10.58
C SER A 200 16.85 -1.63 10.11
N GLY A 201 17.17 -0.95 9.00
CA GLY A 201 16.38 0.16 8.47
C GLY A 201 16.48 1.46 9.26
N GLY A 202 17.28 1.48 10.33
CA GLY A 202 17.44 2.65 11.21
C GLY A 202 16.10 3.10 11.80
N ASP A 203 15.83 4.40 11.76
CA ASP A 203 14.62 5.01 12.30
C ASP A 203 13.34 4.55 11.57
N MET A 204 13.47 4.16 10.29
CA MET A 204 12.36 3.69 9.46
C MET A 204 12.11 2.18 9.60
N LYS A 205 12.86 1.49 10.43
CA LYS A 205 12.69 0.05 10.76
C LYS A 205 12.53 -0.81 9.48
N LEU A 206 11.47 -1.61 9.39
CA LEU A 206 11.25 -2.51 8.25
C LEU A 206 11.19 -1.78 6.90
N GLU A 207 10.58 -0.61 6.85
CA GLU A 207 10.46 0.18 5.61
C GLU A 207 11.78 0.83 5.17
N GLY A 208 12.75 0.99 6.08
CA GLY A 208 14.11 1.44 5.75
C GLY A 208 15.07 0.30 5.41
N CYS A 209 14.60 -0.97 5.43
CA CYS A 209 15.44 -2.15 5.27
C CYS A 209 15.69 -2.49 3.80
N ILE A 210 16.92 -2.88 3.47
CA ILE A 210 17.30 -3.32 2.11
C ILE A 210 16.60 -4.62 1.71
N ILE A 211 16.29 -5.52 2.66
CA ILE A 211 15.57 -6.76 2.38
C ILE A 211 14.15 -6.44 1.89
N MET A 212 13.47 -5.46 2.49
CA MET A 212 12.17 -4.99 2.03
C MET A 212 12.25 -4.48 0.58
N LEU A 213 13.30 -3.73 0.24
CA LEU A 213 13.54 -3.23 -1.11
C LEU A 213 13.68 -4.37 -2.13
N ILE A 214 14.44 -5.41 -1.77
CA ILE A 214 14.61 -6.60 -2.60
C ILE A 214 13.26 -7.32 -2.78
N CYS A 215 12.50 -7.52 -1.71
CA CYS A 215 11.20 -8.19 -1.76
C CYS A 215 10.21 -7.44 -2.66
N GLN A 216 10.13 -6.12 -2.53
CA GLN A 216 9.25 -5.30 -3.38
C GLN A 216 9.71 -5.28 -4.83
N SER A 217 11.03 -5.25 -5.09
CA SER A 217 11.59 -5.35 -6.44
C SER A 217 11.22 -6.69 -7.09
N LEU A 218 11.30 -7.79 -6.35
CA LEU A 218 10.90 -9.12 -6.84
C LEU A 218 9.40 -9.19 -7.15
N LEU A 219 8.56 -8.56 -6.34
CA LEU A 219 7.12 -8.43 -6.64
C LEU A 219 6.87 -7.63 -7.90
N CYS A 220 7.59 -6.53 -8.12
CA CYS A 220 7.51 -5.77 -9.37
C CYS A 220 7.86 -6.65 -10.58
N VAL A 221 8.99 -7.34 -10.54
CA VAL A 221 9.42 -8.26 -11.61
C VAL A 221 8.37 -9.34 -11.85
N PHE A 222 7.87 -9.97 -10.80
CA PHE A 222 6.83 -11.00 -10.90
C PHE A 222 5.59 -10.51 -11.67
N PHE A 223 5.02 -9.36 -11.27
CA PHE A 223 3.83 -8.82 -11.94
C PHE A 223 4.11 -8.35 -13.36
N ILE A 224 5.27 -7.77 -13.64
CA ILE A 224 5.69 -7.39 -15.01
C ILE A 224 5.74 -8.63 -15.90
N LEU A 225 6.36 -9.72 -15.45
CA LEU A 225 6.44 -10.97 -16.22
C LEU A 225 5.05 -11.58 -16.46
N ARG A 226 4.16 -11.54 -15.44
CA ARG A 226 2.77 -12.01 -15.59
C ARG A 226 1.97 -11.17 -16.58
N LEU A 227 2.16 -9.86 -16.59
CA LEU A 227 1.50 -8.96 -17.54
C LEU A 227 2.01 -9.19 -18.97
N LYS A 228 3.33 -9.34 -19.18
CA LYS A 228 3.92 -9.67 -20.48
C LYS A 228 3.38 -10.98 -21.04
N LYS A 229 3.32 -12.03 -20.21
CA LYS A 229 2.75 -13.34 -20.62
C LYS A 229 1.29 -13.24 -21.04
N ARG A 230 0.48 -12.43 -20.35
CA ARG A 230 -0.92 -12.18 -20.73
C ARG A 230 -1.05 -11.45 -22.08
N GLY A 231 -0.27 -10.41 -22.28
CA GLY A 231 -0.26 -9.65 -23.54
C GLY A 231 0.19 -10.49 -24.74
N HIS A 232 1.13 -11.43 -24.54
CA HIS A 232 1.57 -12.36 -25.58
C HIS A 232 0.49 -13.39 -25.96
N ASN A 233 -0.23 -13.90 -24.95
CA ASN A 233 -1.31 -14.86 -25.20
C ASN A 233 -2.52 -14.22 -25.92
N MET A 234 -2.84 -12.95 -25.63
CA MET A 234 -3.90 -12.21 -26.32
C MET A 234 -3.57 -11.82 -27.76
N ARG A 235 -2.29 -11.81 -28.16
CA ARG A 235 -1.87 -11.57 -29.55
C ARG A 235 -1.81 -12.85 -30.40
N ARG A 236 -1.90 -14.03 -29.77
CA ARG A 236 -1.89 -15.33 -30.43
C ARG A 236 -3.27 -15.99 -30.55
N ALA A 237 -4.27 -15.43 -29.87
CA ALA A 237 -5.68 -15.82 -29.96
C ALA A 237 -6.48 -14.85 -30.82
#